data_91ba870bae22d38e3395350ec18c500a
#
_entry.id   91ba870bae22d38e3395350ec18c500a
#
_cell.length_a   1.000
_cell.length_b   1.000
_cell.length_c   1.000
_cell.angle_alpha   90.00
_cell.angle_beta   90.00
_cell.angle_gamma   90.00
#
_symmetry.space_group_name_H-M   'P 1'
#
loop_
_entity.id
_entity.type
_entity.pdbx_description
1 polymer ?
#
loop_
_entity_poly.entity_id
_entity_poly.type
_entity_poly.pdbx_seq_one_letter_code
_entity_poly.pdbx_strand_id
1 'polypeptide(L)'
;MLGDPCPEELRDAGERLSVDELRSRQLSLLQSTIRAAYENVPHYRAALDGVGFAPGDFQELSDLSRLPFTAKQDLRENYPFGMFAVPRSEVVRVHASSGTTGRPTVVGYTRRDLDNWADLMARSIRAAGGRAGDVCHVAYGYGLFTGGLGAHYGAERLGCTVVPVSGGMTERQVDLIRDFGARIIMVTPSYFLAIVDEMEARGLDPRDTSLRIGIFGAEPWTEQMRAEVEQRTGMHAVDIYGLSEVMGPGVAQECVESKDGLHIWEDHFYPEIIDPVTGEVLPDGSVGELVFTTLTKEAFPVLRYRTRDLTRLLPGTARPGMRRMEKITGRTDDMMIVRGVNVFPTQIEEQILLVEGLTPHYLCVLTRPGRLDELTVQVEAAPDLTDRAAAAARLSRRIKDRVGVTATVEVVDPHGLERSLGKAKRIKDNR
;
A
#
# COMPACT_ATOMS: atom_id res chain seq x y z
N MET A 1 9.90 1.64 18.62
CA MET A 1 10.11 0.42 19.45
C MET A 1 10.03 -0.79 18.51
N LEU A 2 10.94 -1.77 18.63
CA LEU A 2 10.86 -3.01 17.85
C LEU A 2 10.12 -4.07 18.65
N GLY A 3 9.43 -4.98 17.96
CA GLY A 3 8.75 -6.11 18.58
C GLY A 3 9.61 -7.38 18.56
N ASP A 4 9.08 -8.44 19.15
CA ASP A 4 9.77 -9.74 19.17
C ASP A 4 9.80 -10.38 17.77
N PRO A 5 10.90 -11.03 17.37
CA PRO A 5 11.00 -11.74 16.11
C PRO A 5 9.93 -12.81 15.96
N CYS A 6 9.48 -13.01 14.72
CA CYS A 6 8.63 -14.15 14.42
C CYS A 6 9.46 -15.45 14.57
N PRO A 7 9.07 -16.39 15.46
CA PRO A 7 9.73 -17.67 15.60
C PRO A 7 9.85 -18.39 14.26
N GLU A 8 11.00 -19.06 14.02
CA GLU A 8 11.27 -19.69 12.72
C GLU A 8 10.30 -20.83 12.41
N GLU A 9 9.89 -21.58 13.42
CA GLU A 9 8.91 -22.67 13.31
C GLU A 9 7.52 -22.20 12.86
N LEU A 10 7.20 -20.92 13.08
CA LEU A 10 5.95 -20.32 12.61
C LEU A 10 6.03 -19.75 11.19
N ARG A 11 7.24 -19.65 10.62
CA ARG A 11 7.42 -19.15 9.26
C ARG A 11 6.97 -20.18 8.23
N ASP A 12 6.37 -19.70 7.13
CA ASP A 12 6.01 -20.54 6.01
C ASP A 12 7.26 -21.08 5.29
N ALA A 13 7.09 -22.15 4.51
CA ALA A 13 8.19 -22.73 3.74
C ALA A 13 8.84 -21.70 2.80
N GLY A 14 8.05 -20.82 2.18
CA GLY A 14 8.55 -19.76 1.31
C GLY A 14 9.47 -18.76 2.01
N GLU A 15 9.21 -18.44 3.29
CA GLU A 15 10.02 -17.51 4.09
C GLU A 15 11.40 -18.08 4.49
N ARG A 16 11.60 -19.40 4.33
CA ARG A 16 12.82 -20.13 4.72
C ARG A 16 13.71 -20.51 3.53
N LEU A 17 13.27 -20.22 2.31
CA LEU A 17 14.06 -20.51 1.11
C LEU A 17 15.34 -19.68 1.11
N SER A 18 16.44 -20.32 0.70
CA SER A 18 17.65 -19.60 0.31
C SER A 18 17.39 -18.78 -0.96
N VAL A 19 18.27 -17.83 -1.25
CA VAL A 19 18.16 -17.00 -2.47
C VAL A 19 18.15 -17.88 -3.72
N ASP A 20 19.00 -18.91 -3.80
CA ASP A 20 19.10 -19.79 -4.98
C ASP A 20 17.85 -20.66 -5.16
N GLU A 21 17.30 -21.21 -4.07
CA GLU A 21 16.05 -21.97 -4.11
C GLU A 21 14.89 -21.07 -4.53
N LEU A 22 14.83 -19.84 -4.00
CA LEU A 22 13.83 -18.87 -4.38
C LEU A 22 13.92 -18.51 -5.87
N ARG A 23 15.12 -18.23 -6.40
CA ARG A 23 15.34 -17.91 -7.82
C ARG A 23 14.95 -19.07 -8.73
N SER A 24 15.30 -20.29 -8.37
CA SER A 24 14.89 -21.50 -9.10
C SER A 24 13.38 -21.68 -9.13
N ARG A 25 12.71 -21.45 -8.00
CA ARG A 25 11.25 -21.48 -7.89
C ARG A 25 10.60 -20.38 -8.73
N GLN A 26 11.12 -19.16 -8.67
CA GLN A 26 10.62 -18.03 -9.46
C GLN A 26 10.71 -18.31 -10.97
N LEU A 27 11.83 -18.86 -11.44
CA LEU A 27 12.01 -19.20 -12.85
C LEU A 27 10.92 -20.19 -13.32
N SER A 28 10.71 -21.27 -12.58
CA SER A 28 9.71 -22.29 -12.92
C SER A 28 8.28 -21.71 -12.93
N LEU A 29 7.94 -20.88 -11.93
CA LEU A 29 6.63 -20.26 -11.83
C LEU A 29 6.40 -19.22 -12.94
N LEU A 30 7.43 -18.40 -13.27
CA LEU A 30 7.36 -17.44 -14.39
C LEU A 30 7.14 -18.15 -15.72
N GLN A 31 7.84 -19.23 -16.01
CA GLN A 31 7.64 -20.04 -17.22
C GLN A 31 6.18 -20.50 -17.35
N SER A 32 5.60 -20.96 -16.23
CA SER A 32 4.21 -21.41 -16.20
C SER A 32 3.23 -20.26 -16.37
N THR A 33 3.45 -19.13 -15.67
CA THR A 33 2.59 -17.94 -15.70
C THR A 33 2.60 -17.28 -17.07
N ILE A 34 3.79 -17.11 -17.69
CA ILE A 34 3.93 -16.52 -19.02
C ILE A 34 3.21 -17.39 -20.06
N ARG A 35 3.36 -18.71 -19.97
CA ARG A 35 2.66 -19.64 -20.86
C ARG A 35 1.15 -19.55 -20.69
N ALA A 36 0.64 -19.60 -19.46
CA ALA A 36 -0.80 -19.49 -19.18
C ALA A 36 -1.37 -18.15 -19.66
N ALA A 37 -0.66 -17.04 -19.44
CA ALA A 37 -1.05 -15.72 -19.92
C ALA A 37 -1.09 -15.65 -21.46
N TYR A 38 -0.07 -16.18 -22.13
CA TYR A 38 0.00 -16.23 -23.60
C TYR A 38 -1.13 -17.07 -24.21
N GLU A 39 -1.38 -18.27 -23.65
CA GLU A 39 -2.36 -19.20 -24.18
C GLU A 39 -3.81 -18.73 -23.98
N ASN A 40 -4.10 -18.06 -22.84
CA ASN A 40 -5.49 -17.82 -22.42
C ASN A 40 -5.91 -16.35 -22.45
N VAL A 41 -4.96 -15.38 -22.52
CA VAL A 41 -5.28 -13.95 -22.51
C VAL A 41 -4.89 -13.32 -23.84
N PRO A 42 -5.88 -12.96 -24.71
CA PRO A 42 -5.60 -12.39 -26.04
C PRO A 42 -4.71 -11.16 -26.01
N HIS A 43 -4.84 -10.30 -24.99
CA HIS A 43 -4.00 -9.13 -24.78
C HIS A 43 -2.52 -9.53 -24.67
N TYR A 44 -2.18 -10.50 -23.82
CA TYR A 44 -0.79 -10.92 -23.63
C TYR A 44 -0.23 -11.64 -24.85
N ARG A 45 -1.06 -12.46 -25.54
CA ARG A 45 -0.64 -13.08 -26.80
C ARG A 45 -0.24 -12.01 -27.81
N ALA A 46 -1.11 -11.04 -28.06
CA ALA A 46 -0.83 -9.97 -29.02
C ALA A 46 0.39 -9.13 -28.64
N ALA A 47 0.54 -8.84 -27.34
CA ALA A 47 1.67 -8.04 -26.84
C ALA A 47 3.01 -8.79 -26.98
N LEU A 48 3.05 -10.09 -26.67
CA LEU A 48 4.25 -10.92 -26.79
C LEU A 48 4.61 -11.19 -28.26
N ASP A 49 3.63 -11.51 -29.11
CA ASP A 49 3.82 -11.68 -30.56
C ASP A 49 4.36 -10.37 -31.18
N GLY A 50 3.87 -9.21 -30.71
CA GLY A 50 4.31 -7.89 -31.18
C GLY A 50 5.79 -7.59 -30.95
N VAL A 51 6.39 -8.21 -29.92
CA VAL A 51 7.85 -8.09 -29.65
C VAL A 51 8.62 -9.32 -30.10
N GLY A 52 7.97 -10.28 -30.76
CA GLY A 52 8.58 -11.51 -31.26
C GLY A 52 9.08 -12.44 -30.14
N PHE A 53 8.35 -12.50 -29.02
CA PHE A 53 8.69 -13.33 -27.88
C PHE A 53 7.69 -14.46 -27.69
N ALA A 54 8.14 -15.70 -27.77
CA ALA A 54 7.33 -16.88 -27.46
C ALA A 54 7.59 -17.35 -26.01
N PRO A 55 6.61 -18.01 -25.34
CA PRO A 55 6.81 -18.51 -23.97
C PRO A 55 8.04 -19.42 -23.80
N GLY A 56 8.44 -20.13 -24.86
CA GLY A 56 9.65 -20.97 -24.88
C GLY A 56 10.97 -20.18 -24.86
N ASP A 57 10.96 -18.90 -25.16
CA ASP A 57 12.15 -18.04 -25.15
C ASP A 57 12.51 -17.57 -23.72
N PHE A 58 11.64 -17.79 -22.73
CA PHE A 58 11.91 -17.47 -21.33
C PHE A 58 12.72 -18.58 -20.67
N GLN A 59 14.03 -18.41 -20.59
CA GLN A 59 14.98 -19.40 -20.09
C GLN A 59 15.64 -18.99 -18.77
N GLU A 60 15.76 -17.70 -18.50
CA GLU A 60 16.34 -17.15 -17.29
C GLU A 60 15.57 -15.91 -16.78
N LEU A 61 15.76 -15.53 -15.52
CA LEU A 61 15.00 -14.43 -14.91
C LEU A 61 15.25 -13.09 -15.61
N SER A 62 16.42 -12.87 -16.19
CA SER A 62 16.79 -11.67 -16.95
C SER A 62 15.95 -11.50 -18.22
N ASP A 63 15.41 -12.58 -18.80
CA ASP A 63 14.54 -12.53 -19.97
C ASP A 63 13.23 -11.78 -19.68
N LEU A 64 12.86 -11.63 -18.39
CA LEU A 64 11.64 -10.91 -18.03
C LEU A 64 11.65 -9.47 -18.56
N SER A 65 12.82 -8.83 -18.58
CA SER A 65 13.00 -7.47 -19.09
C SER A 65 12.62 -7.29 -20.57
N ARG A 66 12.58 -8.39 -21.35
CA ARG A 66 12.19 -8.39 -22.77
C ARG A 66 10.67 -8.36 -22.98
N LEU A 67 9.89 -8.70 -21.96
CA LEU A 67 8.44 -8.70 -22.02
C LEU A 67 7.90 -7.27 -21.95
N PRO A 68 6.82 -6.96 -22.68
CA PRO A 68 6.15 -5.67 -22.58
C PRO A 68 5.53 -5.46 -21.18
N PHE A 69 5.38 -4.21 -20.79
CA PHE A 69 4.70 -3.84 -19.56
C PHE A 69 3.18 -3.99 -19.69
N THR A 70 2.55 -4.28 -18.57
CA THR A 70 1.12 -4.09 -18.38
C THR A 70 0.88 -2.81 -17.60
N ALA A 71 -0.02 -1.97 -18.09
CA ALA A 71 -0.43 -0.73 -17.44
C ALA A 71 -1.91 -0.79 -17.03
N LYS A 72 -2.32 0.11 -16.16
CA LYS A 72 -3.73 0.22 -15.72
C LYS A 72 -4.69 0.44 -16.89
N GLN A 73 -4.22 1.09 -17.95
CA GLN A 73 -5.00 1.33 -19.16
C GLN A 73 -5.35 0.02 -19.87
N ASP A 74 -4.40 -0.92 -19.97
CA ASP A 74 -4.65 -2.23 -20.59
C ASP A 74 -5.76 -2.99 -19.86
N LEU A 75 -5.80 -2.92 -18.53
CA LEU A 75 -6.85 -3.53 -17.73
C LEU A 75 -8.22 -2.91 -17.99
N ARG A 76 -8.28 -1.59 -18.20
CA ARG A 76 -9.52 -0.86 -18.50
C ARG A 76 -10.04 -1.15 -19.92
N GLU A 77 -9.14 -1.27 -20.88
CA GLU A 77 -9.46 -1.58 -22.26
C GLU A 77 -10.01 -3.01 -22.41
N ASN A 78 -9.55 -3.92 -21.57
CA ASN A 78 -10.01 -5.31 -21.50
C ASN A 78 -11.11 -5.55 -20.47
N TYR A 79 -11.78 -4.49 -20.01
CA TYR A 79 -12.92 -4.58 -19.07
C TYR A 79 -14.09 -5.36 -19.67
N PRO A 80 -14.80 -6.21 -18.91
CA PRO A 80 -14.52 -6.53 -17.50
C PRO A 80 -13.66 -7.78 -17.30
N PHE A 81 -13.58 -8.71 -18.25
CA PHE A 81 -13.02 -10.05 -18.07
C PHE A 81 -11.94 -10.41 -19.11
N GLY A 82 -11.56 -9.49 -19.99
CA GLY A 82 -10.62 -9.76 -21.09
C GLY A 82 -9.19 -10.12 -20.64
N MET A 83 -8.86 -9.86 -19.38
CA MET A 83 -7.56 -10.22 -18.80
C MET A 83 -7.60 -11.53 -17.99
N PHE A 84 -8.72 -12.25 -17.98
CA PHE A 84 -8.82 -13.50 -17.22
C PHE A 84 -8.20 -14.66 -18.00
N ALA A 85 -7.35 -15.44 -17.33
CA ALA A 85 -6.64 -16.58 -17.91
C ALA A 85 -7.35 -17.92 -17.65
N VAL A 86 -8.53 -17.89 -17.01
CA VAL A 86 -9.35 -19.08 -16.73
C VAL A 86 -10.78 -18.84 -17.19
N PRO A 87 -11.57 -19.91 -17.45
CA PRO A 87 -13.00 -19.80 -17.72
C PRO A 87 -13.73 -19.12 -16.56
N ARG A 88 -14.77 -18.33 -16.87
CA ARG A 88 -15.57 -17.63 -15.86
C ARG A 88 -16.19 -18.55 -14.81
N SER A 89 -16.45 -19.81 -15.16
CA SER A 89 -16.96 -20.83 -14.23
C SER A 89 -15.97 -21.19 -13.10
N GLU A 90 -14.69 -20.92 -13.27
CA GLU A 90 -13.65 -21.13 -12.26
C GLU A 90 -13.40 -19.91 -11.38
N VAL A 91 -13.94 -18.74 -11.77
CA VAL A 91 -13.83 -17.50 -10.99
C VAL A 91 -14.88 -17.50 -9.89
N VAL A 92 -14.43 -17.58 -8.64
CA VAL A 92 -15.32 -17.64 -7.46
C VAL A 92 -15.50 -16.30 -6.77
N ARG A 93 -14.66 -15.31 -7.09
CA ARG A 93 -14.77 -13.94 -6.56
C ARG A 93 -14.24 -12.92 -7.56
N VAL A 94 -14.84 -11.74 -7.53
CA VAL A 94 -14.42 -10.57 -8.30
C VAL A 94 -14.26 -9.40 -7.34
N HIS A 95 -13.18 -8.65 -7.48
CA HIS A 95 -12.98 -7.34 -6.87
C HIS A 95 -12.78 -6.29 -7.96
N ALA A 96 -12.90 -5.01 -7.58
CA ALA A 96 -12.63 -3.90 -8.48
C ALA A 96 -12.03 -2.73 -7.73
N SER A 97 -11.09 -2.02 -8.37
CA SER A 97 -10.59 -0.76 -7.83
C SER A 97 -11.65 0.35 -8.01
N SER A 98 -11.69 1.31 -7.07
CA SER A 98 -12.51 2.51 -7.24
C SER A 98 -11.93 3.34 -8.39
N GLY A 99 -12.58 3.31 -9.53
CA GLY A 99 -12.23 4.15 -10.68
C GLY A 99 -12.64 5.60 -10.44
N THR A 100 -11.75 6.45 -9.94
CA THR A 100 -12.02 7.89 -9.77
C THR A 100 -12.13 8.64 -11.11
N THR A 101 -11.65 8.04 -12.21
CA THR A 101 -11.55 8.68 -13.54
C THR A 101 -11.96 7.76 -14.70
N GLY A 102 -12.95 6.88 -14.52
CA GLY A 102 -13.41 6.01 -15.61
C GLY A 102 -13.86 4.61 -15.16
N ARG A 103 -13.76 3.63 -16.08
CA ARG A 103 -14.12 2.24 -15.78
C ARG A 103 -13.21 1.68 -14.68
N PRO A 104 -13.76 0.95 -13.69
CA PRO A 104 -12.95 0.29 -12.67
C PRO A 104 -12.07 -0.79 -13.30
N THR A 105 -10.93 -1.11 -12.67
CA THR A 105 -10.18 -2.32 -13.00
C THR A 105 -10.79 -3.49 -12.24
N VAL A 106 -11.17 -4.53 -12.98
CA VAL A 106 -11.80 -5.73 -12.42
C VAL A 106 -10.76 -6.84 -12.32
N VAL A 107 -10.67 -7.46 -11.15
CA VAL A 107 -9.75 -8.57 -10.87
C VAL A 107 -10.52 -9.80 -10.43
N GLY A 108 -10.15 -10.96 -10.95
CA GLY A 108 -10.79 -12.25 -10.64
C GLY A 108 -9.92 -13.14 -9.77
N TYR A 109 -10.56 -14.05 -9.06
CA TYR A 109 -9.90 -15.02 -8.19
C TYR A 109 -10.53 -16.40 -8.36
N THR A 110 -9.69 -17.42 -8.56
CA THR A 110 -10.07 -18.83 -8.40
C THR A 110 -10.16 -19.17 -6.90
N ARG A 111 -10.59 -20.37 -6.57
CA ARG A 111 -10.53 -20.88 -5.18
C ARG A 111 -9.08 -20.87 -4.68
N ARG A 112 -8.14 -21.33 -5.50
CA ARG A 112 -6.73 -21.38 -5.17
C ARG A 112 -6.11 -19.98 -4.99
N ASP A 113 -6.52 -19.02 -5.82
CA ASP A 113 -6.10 -17.62 -5.63
C ASP A 113 -6.53 -17.08 -4.27
N LEU A 114 -7.76 -17.39 -3.84
CA LEU A 114 -8.26 -16.96 -2.52
C LEU A 114 -7.55 -17.66 -1.37
N ASP A 115 -7.21 -18.94 -1.51
CA ASP A 115 -6.45 -19.68 -0.50
C ASP A 115 -5.03 -19.13 -0.38
N ASN A 116 -4.34 -18.92 -1.51
CA ASN A 116 -3.02 -18.28 -1.53
C ASN A 116 -3.06 -16.88 -0.90
N TRP A 117 -4.10 -16.10 -1.20
CA TRP A 117 -4.22 -14.76 -0.64
C TRP A 117 -4.48 -14.77 0.87
N ALA A 118 -5.30 -15.70 1.35
CA ALA A 118 -5.51 -15.88 2.78
C ALA A 118 -4.21 -16.29 3.51
N ASP A 119 -3.40 -17.18 2.90
CA ASP A 119 -2.10 -17.58 3.43
C ASP A 119 -1.11 -16.41 3.48
N LEU A 120 -1.02 -15.61 2.40
CA LEU A 120 -0.18 -14.41 2.33
C LEU A 120 -0.56 -13.36 3.38
N MET A 121 -1.84 -13.16 3.59
CA MET A 121 -2.34 -12.23 4.61
C MET A 121 -2.09 -12.77 6.03
N ALA A 122 -2.27 -14.07 6.27
CA ALA A 122 -1.92 -14.71 7.56
C ALA A 122 -0.43 -14.56 7.85
N ARG A 123 0.43 -14.78 6.84
CA ARG A 123 1.88 -14.53 6.89
C ARG A 123 2.19 -13.08 7.25
N SER A 124 1.52 -12.14 6.61
CA SER A 124 1.69 -10.71 6.85
C SER A 124 1.30 -10.31 8.28
N ILE A 125 0.15 -10.79 8.76
CA ILE A 125 -0.31 -10.53 10.14
C ILE A 125 0.68 -11.14 11.14
N ARG A 126 1.20 -12.34 10.87
CA ARG A 126 2.19 -13.02 11.71
C ARG A 126 3.53 -12.26 11.73
N ALA A 127 4.00 -11.75 10.58
CA ALA A 127 5.21 -10.93 10.49
C ALA A 127 5.06 -9.59 11.25
N ALA A 128 3.84 -9.04 11.30
CA ALA A 128 3.48 -7.89 12.12
C ALA A 128 3.43 -8.17 13.63
N GLY A 129 3.58 -9.44 14.06
CA GLY A 129 3.54 -9.85 15.47
C GLY A 129 2.22 -10.48 15.92
N GLY A 130 1.23 -10.65 15.03
CA GLY A 130 -0.04 -11.31 15.30
C GLY A 130 0.12 -12.82 15.51
N ARG A 131 -0.77 -13.41 16.30
CA ARG A 131 -0.76 -14.85 16.65
C ARG A 131 -2.18 -15.41 16.62
N ALA A 132 -2.28 -16.72 16.49
CA ALA A 132 -3.54 -17.43 16.68
C ALA A 132 -4.15 -17.12 18.06
N GLY A 133 -5.45 -16.91 18.11
CA GLY A 133 -6.18 -16.52 19.32
C GLY A 133 -6.27 -15.00 19.54
N ASP A 134 -5.52 -14.18 18.82
CA ASP A 134 -5.66 -12.72 18.88
C ASP A 134 -7.03 -12.26 18.34
N VAL A 135 -7.55 -11.16 18.87
CA VAL A 135 -8.72 -10.47 18.29
C VAL A 135 -8.23 -9.42 17.30
N CYS A 136 -8.64 -9.56 16.03
CA CYS A 136 -8.28 -8.68 14.94
C CYS A 136 -9.46 -7.80 14.52
N HIS A 137 -9.35 -6.50 14.77
CA HIS A 137 -10.33 -5.49 14.39
C HIS A 137 -10.05 -5.01 12.97
N VAL A 138 -10.98 -5.28 12.03
CA VAL A 138 -10.82 -4.91 10.62
C VAL A 138 -11.67 -3.67 10.34
N ALA A 139 -10.99 -2.53 10.21
CA ALA A 139 -11.57 -1.23 9.88
C ALA A 139 -11.31 -0.79 8.42
N TYR A 140 -10.85 -1.70 7.56
CA TYR A 140 -10.87 -1.50 6.11
C TYR A 140 -12.27 -1.71 5.55
N GLY A 141 -12.63 -0.94 4.51
CA GLY A 141 -13.90 -1.09 3.81
C GLY A 141 -14.08 -2.48 3.19
N TYR A 142 -15.27 -3.07 3.40
CA TYR A 142 -15.71 -4.30 2.74
C TYR A 142 -16.42 -3.97 1.41
N GLY A 143 -16.56 -4.95 0.53
CA GLY A 143 -17.21 -4.80 -0.77
C GLY A 143 -16.27 -5.09 -1.94
N LEU A 144 -16.35 -4.29 -3.01
CA LEU A 144 -15.51 -4.49 -4.21
C LEU A 144 -14.02 -4.19 -3.96
N PHE A 145 -13.71 -3.36 -2.98
CA PHE A 145 -12.32 -3.10 -2.57
C PHE A 145 -11.72 -4.32 -1.88
N THR A 146 -10.43 -4.58 -2.12
CA THR A 146 -9.75 -5.80 -1.64
C THR A 146 -9.37 -5.76 -0.16
N GLY A 147 -9.26 -4.57 0.45
CA GLY A 147 -8.68 -4.39 1.78
C GLY A 147 -9.40 -5.17 2.89
N GLY A 148 -10.72 -4.97 3.03
CA GLY A 148 -11.51 -5.58 4.09
C GLY A 148 -11.52 -7.10 4.04
N LEU A 149 -11.85 -7.69 2.86
CA LEU A 149 -11.91 -9.14 2.70
C LEU A 149 -10.52 -9.80 2.76
N GLY A 150 -9.48 -9.14 2.24
CA GLY A 150 -8.11 -9.65 2.38
C GLY A 150 -7.70 -9.77 3.84
N ALA A 151 -7.87 -8.70 4.62
CA ALA A 151 -7.59 -8.68 6.06
C ALA A 151 -8.40 -9.74 6.81
N HIS A 152 -9.70 -9.84 6.53
CA HIS A 152 -10.63 -10.77 7.16
C HIS A 152 -10.18 -12.23 7.00
N TYR A 153 -10.07 -12.70 5.75
CA TYR A 153 -9.72 -14.10 5.50
C TYR A 153 -8.29 -14.45 5.94
N GLY A 154 -7.37 -13.49 5.89
CA GLY A 154 -6.02 -13.69 6.41
C GLY A 154 -5.99 -13.83 7.94
N ALA A 155 -6.76 -13.03 8.66
CA ALA A 155 -6.86 -13.13 10.12
C ALA A 155 -7.54 -14.44 10.54
N GLU A 156 -8.63 -14.85 9.86
CA GLU A 156 -9.25 -16.17 10.09
C GLU A 156 -8.27 -17.32 9.79
N ARG A 157 -7.51 -17.25 8.68
CA ARG A 157 -6.50 -18.25 8.30
C ARG A 157 -5.38 -18.37 9.34
N LEU A 158 -5.00 -17.28 9.99
CA LEU A 158 -4.03 -17.28 11.09
C LEU A 158 -4.62 -17.87 12.38
N GLY A 159 -5.94 -17.95 12.51
CA GLY A 159 -6.63 -18.39 13.72
C GLY A 159 -6.99 -17.25 14.66
N CYS A 160 -7.11 -16.03 14.18
CA CYS A 160 -7.61 -14.89 14.93
C CYS A 160 -9.13 -14.87 14.99
N THR A 161 -9.69 -14.23 16.03
CA THR A 161 -11.10 -13.81 16.04
C THR A 161 -11.23 -12.50 15.30
N VAL A 162 -12.00 -12.47 14.22
CA VAL A 162 -12.18 -11.27 13.39
C VAL A 162 -13.37 -10.45 13.86
N VAL A 163 -13.16 -9.13 14.05
CA VAL A 163 -14.23 -8.15 14.26
C VAL A 163 -14.39 -7.33 12.96
N PRO A 164 -15.39 -7.65 12.10
CA PRO A 164 -15.50 -7.11 10.75
C PRO A 164 -16.32 -5.80 10.73
N VAL A 165 -15.74 -4.71 11.23
CA VAL A 165 -16.48 -3.44 11.45
C VAL A 165 -16.64 -2.63 10.17
N SER A 166 -15.68 -2.73 9.23
CA SER A 166 -15.58 -1.84 8.07
C SER A 166 -15.09 -0.42 8.45
N GLY A 167 -14.97 0.47 7.48
CA GLY A 167 -14.62 1.88 7.73
C GLY A 167 -15.81 2.72 8.17
N GLY A 168 -15.55 3.85 8.79
CA GLY A 168 -16.56 4.78 9.29
C GLY A 168 -17.08 4.44 10.69
N MET A 169 -18.11 5.19 11.16
CA MET A 169 -18.71 5.02 12.48
C MET A 169 -17.67 5.08 13.62
N THR A 170 -16.89 6.17 13.67
CA THR A 170 -15.69 6.28 14.52
C THR A 170 -15.96 6.02 16.01
N GLU A 171 -17.06 6.53 16.54
CA GLU A 171 -17.47 6.24 17.93
C GLU A 171 -17.65 4.73 18.18
N ARG A 172 -18.31 4.04 17.25
CA ARG A 172 -18.52 2.58 17.34
C ARG A 172 -17.21 1.80 17.22
N GLN A 173 -16.24 2.29 16.42
CA GLN A 173 -14.90 1.67 16.38
C GLN A 173 -14.27 1.64 17.77
N VAL A 174 -14.31 2.79 18.48
CA VAL A 174 -13.77 2.93 19.83
C VAL A 174 -14.45 1.94 20.81
N ASP A 175 -15.78 1.87 20.79
CA ASP A 175 -16.53 0.97 21.66
C ASP A 175 -16.15 -0.49 21.39
N LEU A 176 -16.16 -0.94 20.14
CA LEU A 176 -15.88 -2.34 19.78
C LEU A 176 -14.40 -2.74 20.02
N ILE A 177 -13.44 -1.83 19.86
CA ILE A 177 -12.03 -2.08 20.21
C ILE A 177 -11.92 -2.44 21.70
N ARG A 178 -12.64 -1.70 22.56
CA ARG A 178 -12.61 -1.90 24.00
C ARG A 178 -13.41 -3.13 24.43
N ASP A 179 -14.64 -3.25 23.95
CA ASP A 179 -15.58 -4.30 24.36
C ASP A 179 -15.07 -5.70 23.97
N PHE A 180 -14.45 -5.83 22.80
CA PHE A 180 -13.93 -7.11 22.31
C PHE A 180 -12.46 -7.34 22.63
N GLY A 181 -11.77 -6.37 23.25
CA GLY A 181 -10.37 -6.52 23.61
C GLY A 181 -9.47 -6.71 22.39
N ALA A 182 -9.70 -5.94 21.32
CA ALA A 182 -8.92 -6.07 20.09
C ALA A 182 -7.43 -5.86 20.36
N ARG A 183 -6.60 -6.84 19.96
CA ARG A 183 -5.14 -6.75 20.06
C ARG A 183 -4.51 -6.24 18.77
N ILE A 184 -5.12 -6.55 17.63
CA ILE A 184 -4.67 -6.15 16.29
C ILE A 184 -5.73 -5.23 15.69
N ILE A 185 -5.30 -4.14 15.04
CA ILE A 185 -6.16 -3.34 14.17
C ILE A 185 -5.57 -3.28 12.76
N MET A 186 -6.42 -3.44 11.74
CA MET A 186 -6.07 -3.28 10.33
C MET A 186 -6.89 -2.13 9.74
N VAL A 187 -6.23 -1.05 9.36
CA VAL A 187 -6.89 0.23 9.04
C VAL A 187 -5.96 1.13 8.22
N THR A 188 -6.48 2.17 7.55
CA THR A 188 -5.63 3.20 6.96
C THR A 188 -5.02 4.09 8.06
N PRO A 189 -3.77 4.56 7.91
CA PRO A 189 -3.11 5.34 8.97
C PRO A 189 -3.86 6.63 9.32
N SER A 190 -4.37 7.37 8.34
CA SER A 190 -5.12 8.60 8.58
C SER A 190 -6.44 8.37 9.32
N TYR A 191 -7.14 7.26 9.03
CA TYR A 191 -8.38 6.95 9.73
C TYR A 191 -8.13 6.43 11.15
N PHE A 192 -7.00 5.74 11.37
CA PHE A 192 -6.62 5.33 12.72
C PHE A 192 -6.37 6.54 13.63
N LEU A 193 -5.68 7.57 13.15
CA LEU A 193 -5.52 8.81 13.92
C LEU A 193 -6.87 9.45 14.27
N ALA A 194 -7.85 9.42 13.37
CA ALA A 194 -9.22 9.88 13.68
C ALA A 194 -9.89 9.04 14.78
N ILE A 195 -9.62 7.71 14.84
CA ILE A 195 -10.10 6.86 15.93
C ILE A 195 -9.41 7.23 17.25
N VAL A 196 -8.11 7.50 17.22
CA VAL A 196 -7.35 7.95 18.41
C VAL A 196 -7.85 9.31 18.90
N ASP A 197 -8.08 10.26 17.99
CA ASP A 197 -8.65 11.59 18.33
C ASP A 197 -10.02 11.44 19.02
N GLU A 198 -10.86 10.53 18.53
CA GLU A 198 -12.17 10.24 19.15
C GLU A 198 -12.03 9.63 20.56
N MET A 199 -11.05 8.73 20.76
CA MET A 199 -10.76 8.19 22.10
C MET A 199 -10.43 9.33 23.07
N GLU A 200 -9.51 10.22 22.71
CA GLU A 200 -9.08 11.33 23.53
C GLU A 200 -10.22 12.35 23.79
N ALA A 201 -11.01 12.66 22.75
CA ALA A 201 -12.18 13.54 22.89
C ALA A 201 -13.21 13.00 23.88
N ARG A 202 -13.30 11.68 24.01
CA ARG A 202 -14.16 11.00 25.02
C ARG A 202 -13.49 10.84 26.39
N GLY A 203 -12.28 11.40 26.58
CA GLY A 203 -11.54 11.33 27.84
C GLY A 203 -10.92 9.94 28.10
N LEU A 204 -10.73 9.13 27.05
CA LEU A 204 -10.10 7.82 27.13
C LEU A 204 -8.61 7.93 26.77
N ASP A 205 -7.73 7.27 27.53
CA ASP A 205 -6.33 7.12 27.13
C ASP A 205 -6.21 5.98 26.10
N PRO A 206 -5.76 6.24 24.88
CA PRO A 206 -5.57 5.20 23.87
C PRO A 206 -4.61 4.07 24.32
N ARG A 207 -3.70 4.34 25.27
CA ARG A 207 -2.76 3.37 25.82
C ARG A 207 -3.42 2.34 26.75
N ASP A 208 -4.59 2.67 27.30
CA ASP A 208 -5.36 1.77 28.18
C ASP A 208 -6.15 0.71 27.40
N THR A 209 -6.06 0.74 26.05
CA THR A 209 -6.68 -0.28 25.20
C THR A 209 -5.86 -1.56 25.16
N SER A 210 -6.48 -2.64 24.68
CA SER A 210 -5.78 -3.92 24.39
C SER A 210 -4.95 -3.91 23.12
N LEU A 211 -5.02 -2.84 22.29
CA LEU A 211 -4.28 -2.72 21.04
C LEU A 211 -2.76 -2.81 21.28
N ARG A 212 -2.12 -3.66 20.50
CA ARG A 212 -0.66 -3.84 20.54
C ARG A 212 -0.03 -3.76 19.15
N ILE A 213 -0.82 -4.00 18.11
CA ILE A 213 -0.35 -4.08 16.72
C ILE A 213 -1.33 -3.31 15.83
N GLY A 214 -0.82 -2.33 15.10
CA GLY A 214 -1.50 -1.66 13.99
C GLY A 214 -0.84 -2.04 12.67
N ILE A 215 -1.62 -2.58 11.75
CA ILE A 215 -1.18 -2.90 10.38
C ILE A 215 -1.82 -1.88 9.46
N PHE A 216 -0.99 -0.96 8.97
CA PHE A 216 -1.40 0.21 8.22
C PHE A 216 -1.05 0.10 6.74
N GLY A 217 -1.94 0.52 5.86
CA GLY A 217 -1.71 0.50 4.43
C GLY A 217 -2.83 1.18 3.64
N ALA A 218 -2.86 0.94 2.35
CA ALA A 218 -3.75 1.53 1.37
C ALA A 218 -3.50 3.01 1.04
N GLU A 219 -2.69 3.70 1.81
CA GLU A 219 -2.21 5.05 1.54
C GLU A 219 -0.75 5.20 2.00
N PRO A 220 0.05 6.06 1.34
CA PRO A 220 1.37 6.43 1.85
C PRO A 220 1.26 7.11 3.21
N TRP A 221 2.23 6.87 4.09
CA TRP A 221 2.34 7.51 5.39
C TRP A 221 3.81 7.63 5.83
N THR A 222 4.12 8.59 6.69
CA THR A 222 5.48 8.96 7.03
C THR A 222 5.98 8.29 8.31
N GLU A 223 7.29 8.32 8.55
CA GLU A 223 7.88 7.86 9.81
C GLU A 223 7.46 8.76 10.99
N GLN A 224 7.19 10.04 10.73
CA GLN A 224 6.66 10.96 11.74
C GLN A 224 5.26 10.52 12.16
N MET A 225 4.39 10.14 11.21
CA MET A 225 3.05 9.60 11.53
C MET A 225 3.16 8.28 12.29
N ARG A 226 4.12 7.41 11.96
CA ARG A 226 4.43 6.20 12.75
C ARG A 226 4.77 6.56 14.20
N ALA A 227 5.68 7.51 14.37
CA ALA A 227 6.11 7.95 15.69
C ALA A 227 4.93 8.53 16.50
N GLU A 228 4.05 9.31 15.87
CA GLU A 228 2.83 9.84 16.50
C GLU A 228 1.91 8.70 16.96
N VAL A 229 1.60 7.75 16.08
CA VAL A 229 0.76 6.59 16.43
C VAL A 229 1.36 5.82 17.60
N GLU A 230 2.65 5.46 17.53
CA GLU A 230 3.33 4.69 18.59
C GLU A 230 3.40 5.45 19.91
N GLN A 231 3.61 6.76 19.85
CA GLN A 231 3.66 7.60 21.05
C GLN A 231 2.29 7.70 21.74
N ARG A 232 1.23 7.91 20.96
CA ARG A 232 -0.13 8.10 21.50
C ARG A 232 -0.76 6.82 22.01
N THR A 233 -0.40 5.65 21.45
CA THR A 233 -1.09 4.39 21.72
C THR A 233 -0.24 3.33 22.42
N GLY A 234 1.09 3.43 22.34
CA GLY A 234 2.02 2.41 22.84
C GLY A 234 2.06 1.11 22.02
N MET A 235 1.37 1.06 20.88
CA MET A 235 1.34 -0.12 20.01
C MET A 235 2.48 -0.11 18.98
N HIS A 236 2.77 -1.25 18.37
CA HIS A 236 3.63 -1.31 17.18
C HIS A 236 2.84 -0.92 15.95
N ALA A 237 3.34 0.07 15.21
CA ALA A 237 2.79 0.48 13.93
C ALA A 237 3.67 -0.07 12.80
N VAL A 238 3.11 -0.94 11.94
CA VAL A 238 3.81 -1.59 10.82
C VAL A 238 3.07 -1.37 9.51
N ASP A 239 3.82 -1.34 8.43
CA ASP A 239 3.32 -1.07 7.09
C ASP A 239 2.96 -2.36 6.35
N ILE A 240 1.86 -2.35 5.59
CA ILE A 240 1.46 -3.41 4.66
C ILE A 240 1.23 -2.81 3.28
N TYR A 241 1.79 -3.44 2.26
CA TYR A 241 1.62 -3.03 0.88
C TYR A 241 0.84 -4.06 0.07
N GLY A 242 0.06 -3.55 -0.87
CA GLY A 242 -0.61 -4.33 -1.87
C GLY A 242 -1.52 -3.48 -2.75
N LEU A 243 -1.90 -4.06 -3.87
CA LEU A 243 -2.82 -3.46 -4.83
C LEU A 243 -3.72 -4.53 -5.43
N SER A 244 -4.96 -4.16 -5.76
CA SER A 244 -5.97 -5.10 -6.26
C SER A 244 -5.51 -5.81 -7.54
N GLU A 245 -4.79 -5.10 -8.40
CA GLU A 245 -4.32 -5.60 -9.69
C GLU A 245 -3.33 -6.77 -9.55
N VAL A 246 -2.54 -6.80 -8.48
CA VAL A 246 -1.58 -7.89 -8.22
C VAL A 246 -2.21 -8.99 -7.38
N MET A 247 -2.77 -8.67 -6.21
CA MET A 247 -3.47 -9.65 -5.36
C MET A 247 -4.50 -8.97 -4.45
N GLY A 248 -4.17 -7.84 -3.86
CA GLY A 248 -4.81 -7.14 -2.76
C GLY A 248 -3.76 -6.79 -1.71
N PRO A 249 -4.11 -6.50 -0.46
CA PRO A 249 -3.13 -6.36 0.62
C PRO A 249 -2.35 -7.68 0.82
N GLY A 250 -1.14 -7.58 1.37
CA GLY A 250 -0.29 -8.74 1.63
C GLY A 250 0.61 -9.16 0.46
N VAL A 251 0.98 -8.21 -0.43
CA VAL A 251 2.05 -8.40 -1.41
C VAL A 251 3.41 -8.22 -0.74
N ALA A 252 3.51 -7.22 0.15
CA ALA A 252 4.67 -7.00 1.00
C ALA A 252 4.23 -6.56 2.40
N GLN A 253 5.07 -6.87 3.40
CA GLN A 253 4.81 -6.59 4.80
C GLN A 253 6.08 -6.20 5.54
N GLU A 254 6.00 -5.18 6.36
CA GLU A 254 7.03 -4.82 7.29
C GLU A 254 7.05 -5.78 8.49
N CYS A 255 8.22 -6.28 8.85
CA CYS A 255 8.39 -7.15 10.00
C CYS A 255 8.51 -6.33 11.29
N VAL A 256 7.78 -6.69 12.33
CA VAL A 256 7.73 -5.94 13.59
C VAL A 256 9.10 -5.88 14.29
N GLU A 257 9.95 -6.87 14.06
CA GLU A 257 11.29 -6.99 14.63
C GLU A 257 12.33 -6.05 13.98
N SER A 258 12.08 -5.52 12.77
CA SER A 258 13.05 -4.67 12.07
C SER A 258 12.50 -3.31 11.71
N LYS A 259 11.26 -3.20 11.22
CA LYS A 259 10.60 -1.97 10.75
C LYS A 259 11.48 -1.13 9.80
N ASP A 260 12.19 -1.80 8.91
CA ASP A 260 13.20 -1.21 8.03
C ASP A 260 12.86 -1.34 6.53
N GLY A 261 11.59 -1.46 6.24
CA GLY A 261 11.00 -1.67 4.92
C GLY A 261 10.20 -2.96 4.85
N LEU A 262 9.45 -3.13 3.77
CA LEU A 262 8.48 -4.20 3.60
C LEU A 262 9.10 -5.36 2.83
N HIS A 263 9.18 -6.55 3.45
CA HIS A 263 9.60 -7.77 2.76
C HIS A 263 8.53 -8.15 1.74
N ILE A 264 8.95 -8.32 0.49
CA ILE A 264 8.08 -8.76 -0.60
C ILE A 264 8.00 -10.28 -0.54
N TRP A 265 6.79 -10.83 -0.63
CA TRP A 265 6.59 -12.28 -0.66
C TRP A 265 6.98 -12.83 -2.05
N GLU A 266 8.30 -12.87 -2.29
CA GLU A 266 8.90 -13.17 -3.61
C GLU A 266 8.70 -14.62 -4.08
N ASP A 267 8.16 -15.48 -3.25
CA ASP A 267 7.67 -16.81 -3.64
C ASP A 267 6.30 -16.77 -4.37
N HIS A 268 5.63 -15.58 -4.37
CA HIS A 268 4.37 -15.31 -5.04
C HIS A 268 4.41 -14.12 -6.01
N PHE A 269 5.37 -13.22 -5.85
CA PHE A 269 5.47 -11.99 -6.65
C PHE A 269 6.93 -11.73 -7.04
N TYR A 270 7.16 -11.41 -8.31
CA TYR A 270 8.49 -11.03 -8.78
C TYR A 270 8.54 -9.50 -8.94
N PRO A 271 9.35 -8.79 -8.15
CA PRO A 271 9.51 -7.35 -8.25
C PRO A 271 10.65 -6.95 -9.18
N GLU A 272 10.46 -5.85 -9.91
CA GLU A 272 11.49 -5.11 -10.64
C GLU A 272 11.41 -3.63 -10.25
N ILE A 273 12.52 -2.92 -10.32
CA ILE A 273 12.54 -1.44 -10.30
C ILE A 273 12.94 -0.99 -11.71
N ILE A 274 12.18 -0.04 -12.23
CA ILE A 274 12.45 0.52 -13.56
C ILE A 274 12.60 2.03 -13.51
N ASP A 275 13.33 2.57 -14.48
CA ASP A 275 13.25 4.00 -14.79
C ASP A 275 11.85 4.33 -15.31
N PRO A 276 11.11 5.26 -14.69
CA PRO A 276 9.71 5.53 -15.05
C PRO A 276 9.54 6.11 -16.45
N VAL A 277 10.61 6.69 -17.04
CA VAL A 277 10.62 7.34 -18.36
C VAL A 277 11.08 6.37 -19.44
N THR A 278 12.24 5.73 -19.26
CA THR A 278 12.82 4.84 -20.28
C THR A 278 12.26 3.43 -20.22
N GLY A 279 11.77 2.98 -19.04
CA GLY A 279 11.34 1.60 -18.79
C GLY A 279 12.51 0.62 -18.60
N GLU A 280 13.74 1.08 -18.56
CA GLU A 280 14.90 0.24 -18.29
C GLU A 280 14.87 -0.30 -16.86
N VAL A 281 15.24 -1.57 -16.68
CA VAL A 281 15.37 -2.19 -15.36
C VAL A 281 16.59 -1.62 -14.65
N LEU A 282 16.39 -1.13 -13.45
CA LEU A 282 17.44 -0.55 -12.62
C LEU A 282 17.98 -1.61 -11.63
N PRO A 283 19.24 -1.53 -11.26
CA PRO A 283 19.81 -2.41 -10.24
C PRO A 283 19.19 -2.18 -8.86
N ASP A 284 19.17 -3.23 -8.03
CA ASP A 284 18.73 -3.15 -6.64
C ASP A 284 19.45 -2.01 -5.91
N GLY A 285 18.74 -1.28 -5.05
CA GLY A 285 19.23 -0.07 -4.38
C GLY A 285 18.93 1.24 -5.12
N SER A 286 18.62 1.19 -6.42
CA SER A 286 18.22 2.37 -7.20
C SER A 286 16.76 2.72 -6.91
N VAL A 287 16.46 4.03 -6.84
CA VAL A 287 15.08 4.52 -6.76
C VAL A 287 14.47 4.55 -8.16
N GLY A 288 13.26 3.97 -8.28
CA GLY A 288 12.51 3.96 -9.53
C GLY A 288 11.08 3.51 -9.33
N GLU A 289 10.38 3.24 -10.42
CA GLU A 289 9.00 2.73 -10.39
C GLU A 289 9.01 1.23 -10.12
N LEU A 290 8.20 0.81 -9.14
CA LEU A 290 7.99 -0.60 -8.81
C LEU A 290 7.11 -1.28 -9.86
N VAL A 291 7.54 -2.45 -10.30
CA VAL A 291 6.83 -3.31 -11.24
C VAL A 291 6.69 -4.68 -10.64
N PHE A 292 5.52 -5.31 -10.81
CA PHE A 292 5.29 -6.68 -10.36
C PHE A 292 4.87 -7.62 -11.49
N THR A 293 5.39 -8.84 -11.42
CA THR A 293 4.85 -10.00 -12.13
C THR A 293 4.33 -10.99 -11.10
N THR A 294 3.06 -11.42 -11.23
CA THR A 294 2.49 -12.45 -10.36
C THR A 294 3.00 -13.83 -10.75
N LEU A 295 3.27 -14.68 -9.74
CA LEU A 295 3.83 -16.03 -9.96
C LEU A 295 2.78 -17.13 -9.73
N THR A 296 1.78 -16.87 -8.89
CA THR A 296 0.82 -17.90 -8.43
C THR A 296 -0.63 -17.51 -8.63
N LYS A 297 -0.90 -16.40 -9.32
CA LYS A 297 -2.25 -15.93 -9.62
C LYS A 297 -2.79 -16.62 -10.87
N GLU A 298 -3.87 -17.37 -10.73
CA GLU A 298 -4.46 -18.17 -11.82
C GLU A 298 -5.49 -17.38 -12.64
N ALA A 299 -6.48 -16.77 -11.96
CA ALA A 299 -7.59 -16.13 -12.67
C ALA A 299 -7.17 -14.88 -13.43
N PHE A 300 -6.25 -14.12 -12.87
CA PHE A 300 -5.86 -12.81 -13.39
C PHE A 300 -4.35 -12.62 -13.22
N PRO A 301 -3.51 -13.31 -14.01
CA PRO A 301 -2.07 -13.11 -13.98
C PRO A 301 -1.74 -11.72 -14.52
N VAL A 302 -0.77 -11.05 -13.92
CA VAL A 302 -0.20 -9.81 -14.47
C VAL A 302 1.30 -10.00 -14.74
N LEU A 303 1.71 -9.59 -15.96
CA LEU A 303 3.10 -9.60 -16.40
C LEU A 303 3.62 -8.19 -16.40
N ARG A 304 4.70 -7.92 -15.67
CA ARG A 304 5.37 -6.61 -15.59
C ARG A 304 4.42 -5.43 -15.40
N TYR A 305 3.55 -5.54 -14.39
CA TYR A 305 2.55 -4.51 -14.11
C TYR A 305 3.19 -3.27 -13.49
N ARG A 306 3.04 -2.13 -14.15
CA ARG A 306 3.51 -0.83 -13.69
C ARG A 306 2.62 -0.29 -12.58
N THR A 307 3.13 -0.25 -11.35
CA THR A 307 2.35 0.18 -10.17
C THR A 307 2.22 1.70 -10.06
N ARG A 308 3.15 2.43 -10.67
CA ARG A 308 3.35 3.87 -10.51
C ARG A 308 3.92 4.28 -9.15
N ASP A 309 4.14 3.34 -8.24
CA ASP A 309 4.72 3.60 -6.92
C ASP A 309 6.24 3.72 -7.03
N LEU A 310 6.82 4.73 -6.37
CA LEU A 310 8.26 4.98 -6.33
C LEU A 310 8.87 4.40 -5.06
N THR A 311 9.84 3.52 -5.24
CA THR A 311 10.59 2.87 -4.16
C THR A 311 11.93 2.37 -4.68
N ARG A 312 12.65 1.59 -3.87
CA ARG A 312 13.82 0.80 -4.24
C ARG A 312 13.78 -0.58 -3.59
N LEU A 313 14.43 -1.56 -4.20
CA LEU A 313 14.62 -2.89 -3.62
C LEU A 313 15.92 -2.92 -2.82
N LEU A 314 15.84 -3.51 -1.64
CA LEU A 314 16.94 -3.65 -0.70
C LEU A 314 17.10 -5.12 -0.30
N PRO A 315 18.30 -5.56 0.15
CA PRO A 315 18.48 -6.91 0.69
C PRO A 315 17.52 -7.20 1.85
N GLY A 316 17.07 -8.43 1.97
CA GLY A 316 16.24 -8.88 3.09
C GLY A 316 16.98 -8.82 4.42
N THR A 317 16.26 -8.48 5.48
CA THR A 317 16.77 -8.42 6.87
C THR A 317 16.14 -9.50 7.73
N ALA A 318 14.89 -9.29 8.17
CA ALA A 318 14.15 -10.29 8.94
C ALA A 318 13.84 -11.57 8.13
N ARG A 319 13.86 -11.50 6.80
CA ARG A 319 13.72 -12.62 5.85
C ARG A 319 14.85 -12.54 4.81
N PRO A 320 16.05 -13.08 5.11
CA PRO A 320 17.24 -12.86 4.28
C PRO A 320 17.12 -13.34 2.82
N GLY A 321 16.28 -14.34 2.56
CA GLY A 321 16.04 -14.87 1.22
C GLY A 321 15.17 -13.98 0.32
N MET A 322 14.43 -13.04 0.91
CA MET A 322 13.46 -12.18 0.21
C MET A 322 13.90 -10.73 0.27
N ARG A 323 13.87 -10.03 -0.86
CA ARG A 323 14.13 -8.58 -0.89
C ARG A 323 13.01 -7.83 -0.18
N ARG A 324 13.36 -6.67 0.33
CA ARG A 324 12.41 -5.72 0.87
C ARG A 324 12.33 -4.47 0.00
N MET A 325 11.17 -3.88 -0.08
CA MET A 325 10.99 -2.57 -0.66
C MET A 325 11.09 -1.51 0.44
N GLU A 326 11.69 -0.38 0.11
CA GLU A 326 11.62 0.80 0.95
C GLU A 326 10.17 1.31 0.98
N LYS A 327 9.82 2.04 2.03
CA LYS A 327 8.51 2.68 2.13
C LYS A 327 8.24 3.53 0.88
N ILE A 328 7.02 3.48 0.36
CA ILE A 328 6.64 4.26 -0.82
C ILE A 328 6.81 5.75 -0.53
N THR A 329 7.63 6.42 -1.32
CA THR A 329 7.89 7.85 -1.19
C THR A 329 6.89 8.72 -1.96
N GLY A 330 6.20 8.14 -2.93
CA GLY A 330 5.20 8.80 -3.75
C GLY A 330 4.79 7.94 -4.94
N ARG A 331 3.91 8.48 -5.76
CA ARG A 331 3.45 7.85 -7.00
C ARG A 331 3.74 8.77 -8.17
N THR A 332 4.14 8.22 -9.30
CA THR A 332 4.38 9.02 -10.51
C THR A 332 3.12 9.72 -11.03
N ASP A 333 1.93 9.17 -10.74
CA ASP A 333 0.62 9.74 -11.12
C ASP A 333 -0.01 10.66 -10.05
N ASP A 334 0.50 10.66 -8.80
CA ASP A 334 0.14 11.61 -7.74
C ASP A 334 1.15 12.76 -7.62
N MET A 335 2.11 12.80 -8.52
CA MET A 335 3.13 13.84 -8.56
C MET A 335 2.52 15.16 -9.05
N MET A 336 2.59 16.17 -8.23
CA MET A 336 2.22 17.55 -8.61
C MET A 336 3.40 18.22 -9.30
N ILE A 337 3.20 18.69 -10.52
CA ILE A 337 4.20 19.55 -11.16
C ILE A 337 3.81 21.00 -10.86
N VAL A 338 4.65 21.69 -10.08
CA VAL A 338 4.42 23.08 -9.68
C VAL A 338 5.58 23.93 -10.17
N ARG A 339 5.36 24.74 -11.19
CA ARG A 339 6.39 25.60 -11.79
C ARG A 339 7.66 24.83 -12.22
N GLY A 340 7.49 23.62 -12.75
CA GLY A 340 8.59 22.77 -13.21
C GLY A 340 9.26 21.94 -12.11
N VAL A 341 8.78 22.00 -10.87
CA VAL A 341 9.27 21.19 -9.76
C VAL A 341 8.28 20.05 -9.51
N ASN A 342 8.81 18.82 -9.40
CA ASN A 342 8.05 17.63 -9.03
C ASN A 342 7.85 17.61 -7.51
N VAL A 343 6.61 17.61 -7.06
CA VAL A 343 6.23 17.66 -5.65
C VAL A 343 5.32 16.49 -5.31
N PHE A 344 5.67 15.75 -4.27
CA PHE A 344 4.82 14.66 -3.76
C PHE A 344 4.10 15.09 -2.47
N PRO A 345 2.83 14.72 -2.26
CA PRO A 345 2.10 15.03 -1.03
C PRO A 345 2.83 14.61 0.25
N THR A 346 3.54 13.47 0.22
CA THR A 346 4.33 12.96 1.34
C THR A 346 5.44 13.92 1.76
N GLN A 347 6.09 14.62 0.80
CA GLN A 347 7.09 15.64 1.11
C GLN A 347 6.49 16.84 1.84
N ILE A 348 5.25 17.20 1.51
CA ILE A 348 4.51 18.25 2.21
C ILE A 348 4.14 17.78 3.61
N GLU A 349 3.64 16.55 3.76
CA GLU A 349 3.29 15.94 5.05
C GLU A 349 4.46 15.94 6.02
N GLU A 350 5.65 15.52 5.57
CA GLU A 350 6.87 15.56 6.38
C GLU A 350 7.16 16.95 6.94
N GLN A 351 6.92 18.01 6.15
CA GLN A 351 7.17 19.37 6.63
C GLN A 351 6.08 19.85 7.59
N ILE A 352 4.82 19.42 7.40
CA ILE A 352 3.71 19.73 8.31
C ILE A 352 4.00 19.19 9.70
N LEU A 353 4.34 17.89 9.80
CA LEU A 353 4.57 17.19 11.07
C LEU A 353 5.79 17.70 11.87
N LEU A 354 6.64 18.50 11.23
CA LEU A 354 7.76 19.18 11.89
C LEU A 354 7.41 20.61 12.37
N VAL A 355 6.15 21.03 12.23
CA VAL A 355 5.68 22.33 12.74
C VAL A 355 4.73 22.09 13.89
N GLU A 356 5.18 22.42 15.09
CA GLU A 356 4.39 22.31 16.32
C GLU A 356 3.04 23.03 16.19
N GLY A 357 1.97 22.36 16.60
CA GLY A 357 0.60 22.89 16.56
C GLY A 357 -0.12 22.66 15.20
N LEU A 358 0.47 21.92 14.25
CA LEU A 358 -0.20 21.45 13.06
C LEU A 358 -0.49 19.95 13.15
N THR A 359 -1.60 19.52 12.54
CA THR A 359 -2.00 18.10 12.52
C THR A 359 -1.66 17.43 11.18
N PRO A 360 -1.67 16.09 11.06
CA PRO A 360 -1.42 15.38 9.80
C PRO A 360 -2.57 15.50 8.79
N HIS A 361 -3.60 16.29 9.10
CA HIS A 361 -4.75 16.49 8.22
C HIS A 361 -4.50 17.69 7.32
N TYR A 362 -4.30 17.41 6.03
CA TYR A 362 -4.00 18.46 5.04
C TYR A 362 -4.54 18.12 3.67
N LEU A 363 -4.60 19.15 2.80
CA LEU A 363 -4.99 19.08 1.41
C LEU A 363 -4.12 20.02 0.57
N CYS A 364 -3.48 19.50 -0.45
CA CYS A 364 -2.77 20.27 -1.46
C CYS A 364 -3.75 20.69 -2.57
N VAL A 365 -3.96 21.98 -2.73
CA VAL A 365 -4.85 22.55 -3.76
C VAL A 365 -4.00 23.22 -4.83
N LEU A 366 -4.14 22.71 -6.06
CA LEU A 366 -3.47 23.27 -7.24
C LEU A 366 -4.43 24.19 -7.99
N THR A 367 -3.97 25.37 -8.33
CA THR A 367 -4.72 26.35 -9.13
C THR A 367 -3.82 26.98 -10.18
N ARG A 368 -4.42 27.58 -11.21
CA ARG A 368 -3.71 28.35 -12.24
C ARG A 368 -4.47 29.65 -12.53
N PRO A 369 -4.43 30.65 -11.64
CA PRO A 369 -5.18 31.90 -11.84
C PRO A 369 -4.65 32.77 -13.00
N GLY A 370 -3.49 32.43 -13.56
CA GLY A 370 -2.88 33.11 -14.69
C GLY A 370 -2.07 32.14 -15.55
N ARG A 371 -0.78 32.37 -15.69
CA ARG A 371 0.13 31.53 -16.49
C ARG A 371 0.95 30.55 -15.64
N LEU A 372 0.96 30.72 -14.34
CA LEU A 372 1.77 29.93 -13.42
C LEU A 372 0.88 29.12 -12.49
N ASP A 373 1.34 27.91 -12.18
CA ASP A 373 0.71 27.08 -11.19
C ASP A 373 0.95 27.63 -9.78
N GLU A 374 -0.08 27.56 -8.97
CA GLU A 374 -0.04 27.91 -7.55
C GLU A 374 -0.41 26.69 -6.69
N LEU A 375 0.35 26.50 -5.64
CA LEU A 375 0.12 25.45 -4.62
C LEU A 375 -0.35 26.14 -3.35
N THR A 376 -1.56 25.76 -2.89
CA THR A 376 -2.05 26.07 -1.55
C THR A 376 -2.07 24.80 -0.72
N VAL A 377 -1.48 24.84 0.47
CA VAL A 377 -1.55 23.76 1.45
C VAL A 377 -2.51 24.17 2.55
N GLN A 378 -3.67 23.54 2.55
CA GLN A 378 -4.63 23.66 3.66
C GLN A 378 -4.26 22.61 4.71
N VAL A 379 -4.10 23.03 5.96
CA VAL A 379 -3.69 22.15 7.06
C VAL A 379 -4.44 22.51 8.34
N GLU A 380 -4.85 21.51 9.10
CA GLU A 380 -5.59 21.72 10.34
C GLU A 380 -4.67 22.11 11.49
N ALA A 381 -5.14 23.07 12.30
CA ALA A 381 -4.55 23.43 13.57
C ALA A 381 -4.82 22.34 14.63
N ALA A 382 -3.86 22.07 15.51
CA ALA A 382 -4.14 21.43 16.78
C ALA A 382 -5.00 22.34 17.67
N PRO A 383 -5.82 21.78 18.59
CA PRO A 383 -6.74 22.58 19.41
C PRO A 383 -6.07 23.70 20.25
N ASP A 384 -4.81 23.51 20.60
CA ASP A 384 -4.00 24.41 21.43
C ASP A 384 -3.17 25.42 20.63
N LEU A 385 -3.21 25.39 19.30
CA LEU A 385 -2.47 26.31 18.46
C LEU A 385 -3.05 27.74 18.54
N THR A 386 -2.30 28.65 19.14
CA THR A 386 -2.71 30.06 19.34
C THR A 386 -2.28 30.99 18.21
N ASP A 387 -1.11 30.76 17.58
CA ASP A 387 -0.57 31.61 16.52
C ASP A 387 -0.52 30.88 15.17
N ARG A 388 -1.67 30.84 14.49
CA ARG A 388 -1.81 30.22 13.17
C ARG A 388 -0.97 30.90 12.10
N ALA A 389 -0.80 32.23 12.19
CA ALA A 389 -0.03 32.98 11.21
C ALA A 389 1.45 32.60 11.27
N ALA A 390 2.00 32.49 12.46
CA ALA A 390 3.37 32.04 12.65
C ALA A 390 3.58 30.59 12.21
N ALA A 391 2.63 29.69 12.49
CA ALA A 391 2.69 28.30 12.04
C ALA A 391 2.65 28.21 10.50
N ALA A 392 1.73 28.96 9.84
CA ALA A 392 1.65 29.04 8.38
C ALA A 392 2.97 29.55 7.76
N ALA A 393 3.53 30.60 8.32
CA ALA A 393 4.80 31.16 7.84
C ALA A 393 5.98 30.17 8.02
N ARG A 394 6.04 29.44 9.14
CA ARG A 394 7.03 28.38 9.36
C ARG A 394 6.91 27.27 8.32
N LEU A 395 5.69 26.75 8.12
CA LEU A 395 5.45 25.68 7.15
C LEU A 395 5.78 26.13 5.71
N SER A 396 5.33 27.31 5.29
CA SER A 396 5.61 27.85 3.95
C SER A 396 7.12 27.97 3.71
N ARG A 397 7.89 28.42 4.70
CA ARG A 397 9.36 28.49 4.62
C ARG A 397 9.97 27.11 4.49
N ARG A 398 9.55 26.14 5.32
CA ARG A 398 10.06 24.76 5.27
C ARG A 398 9.78 24.11 3.92
N ILE A 399 8.57 24.27 3.38
CA ILE A 399 8.22 23.76 2.05
C ILE A 399 9.15 24.36 0.99
N LYS A 400 9.39 25.67 1.03
CA LYS A 400 10.29 26.32 0.09
C LYS A 400 11.73 25.80 0.21
N ASP A 401 12.23 25.65 1.43
CA ASP A 401 13.63 25.28 1.68
C ASP A 401 13.91 23.78 1.44
N ARG A 402 12.92 22.91 1.64
CA ARG A 402 13.09 21.44 1.60
C ARG A 402 12.50 20.79 0.35
N VAL A 403 11.39 21.32 -0.13
CA VAL A 403 10.68 20.78 -1.31
C VAL A 403 11.00 21.61 -2.56
N GLY A 404 11.45 22.84 -2.41
CA GLY A 404 11.88 23.70 -3.49
C GLY A 404 10.75 24.48 -4.18
N VAL A 405 9.53 24.47 -3.61
CA VAL A 405 8.38 25.19 -4.17
C VAL A 405 7.85 26.23 -3.18
N THR A 406 7.34 27.33 -3.72
CA THR A 406 6.60 28.30 -2.91
C THR A 406 5.15 27.87 -2.81
N ALA A 407 4.64 27.67 -1.59
CA ALA A 407 3.27 27.33 -1.31
C ALA A 407 2.63 28.40 -0.40
N THR A 408 1.36 28.72 -0.69
CA THR A 408 0.50 29.41 0.28
C THR A 408 0.05 28.40 1.31
N VAL A 409 0.09 28.76 2.59
CA VAL A 409 -0.36 27.87 3.68
C VAL A 409 -1.59 28.49 4.35
N GLU A 410 -2.68 27.73 4.37
CA GLU A 410 -3.93 28.07 5.04
C GLU A 410 -4.12 27.14 6.24
N VAL A 411 -3.96 27.69 7.46
CA VAL A 411 -4.22 26.94 8.68
C VAL A 411 -5.69 27.05 9.03
N VAL A 412 -6.42 25.93 8.84
CA VAL A 412 -7.86 25.86 9.10
C VAL A 412 -8.15 25.41 10.53
N ASP A 413 -9.42 25.54 10.96
CA ASP A 413 -9.86 25.09 12.28
C ASP A 413 -9.67 23.56 12.47
N PRO A 414 -9.51 23.08 13.69
CA PRO A 414 -9.61 21.66 13.99
C PRO A 414 -10.90 21.07 13.40
N HIS A 415 -10.79 19.91 12.75
CA HIS A 415 -11.87 19.27 11.99
C HIS A 415 -12.43 20.09 10.81
N GLY A 416 -11.69 21.09 10.31
CA GLY A 416 -12.08 21.92 9.17
C GLY A 416 -11.92 21.26 7.81
N LEU A 417 -11.19 20.14 7.71
CA LEU A 417 -11.05 19.36 6.49
C LEU A 417 -11.94 18.10 6.55
N GLU A 418 -12.47 17.72 5.39
CA GLU A 418 -13.28 16.50 5.26
C GLU A 418 -12.47 15.26 5.60
N ARG A 419 -12.99 14.40 6.47
CA ARG A 419 -12.37 13.12 6.81
C ARG A 419 -12.72 12.06 5.78
N SER A 420 -11.71 11.40 5.24
CA SER A 420 -11.92 10.25 4.38
C SER A 420 -12.25 9.00 5.21
N LEU A 421 -13.31 8.30 4.85
CA LEU A 421 -13.66 7.00 5.45
C LEU A 421 -12.80 5.83 4.93
N GLY A 422 -11.83 6.15 4.08
CA GLY A 422 -10.93 5.20 3.46
C GLY A 422 -9.61 5.89 3.13
N LYS A 423 -9.20 5.85 1.86
CA LYS A 423 -7.96 6.46 1.39
C LYS A 423 -8.06 7.99 1.46
N ALA A 424 -7.10 8.66 2.11
CA ALA A 424 -7.08 10.11 2.21
C ALA A 424 -6.90 10.77 0.83
N LYS A 425 -7.73 11.77 0.53
CA LYS A 425 -7.57 12.60 -0.66
C LYS A 425 -6.64 13.75 -0.32
N ARG A 426 -5.40 13.68 -0.81
CA ARG A 426 -4.34 14.65 -0.52
C ARG A 426 -4.16 15.75 -1.57
N ILE A 427 -4.76 15.59 -2.74
CA ILE A 427 -4.64 16.53 -3.86
C ILE A 427 -6.03 16.92 -4.37
N LYS A 428 -6.21 18.21 -4.60
CA LYS A 428 -7.33 18.80 -5.34
C LYS A 428 -6.76 19.66 -6.46
N ASP A 429 -6.81 19.15 -7.70
CA ASP A 429 -6.35 19.87 -8.88
C ASP A 429 -7.51 20.63 -9.50
N ASN A 430 -7.41 21.96 -9.48
CA ASN A 430 -8.38 22.92 -10.04
C ASN A 430 -7.78 23.70 -11.22
N ARG A 431 -6.73 23.20 -11.87
CA ARG A 431 -6.06 23.88 -12.99
C ARG A 431 -6.78 23.74 -14.31
#